data_14fee4ab17dc84442d83ae62926e98c6
#
_entry.id   14fee4ab17dc84442d83ae62926e98c6
#
_cell.length_a   1.000
_cell.length_b   1.000
_cell.length_c   1.000
_cell.angle_alpha   90.00
_cell.angle_beta   90.00
_cell.angle_gamma   90.00
#
_symmetry.space_group_name_H-M   'P 1'
#
loop_
_entity.id
_entity.type
_entity.pdbx_description
1 polymer ?
#
loop_
_entity_poly.entity_id
_entity_poly.type
_entity_poly.pdbx_seq_one_letter_code
_entity_poly.pdbx_strand_id
1 'polypeptide(L)' 'KGKYIDLDDFSLNASPDEMVGLLKGINIVAKKLRISVDTGKGYRALANISEHGGQEVPHLHFHLFGGEKIGKMVE' A
#
# COMPACT_ATOMS: atom_id res chain seq x y z
N LYS A 1 -0.42 2.23 -14.56
CA LYS A 1 -1.02 1.47 -14.47
C LYS A 1 -0.50 0.25 -14.03
N GLY A 2 -1.11 -0.39 -13.31
CA GLY A 2 -0.63 -1.55 -12.71
C GLY A 2 -0.64 -2.72 -13.64
N LYS A 3 0.34 -3.54 -13.44
CA LYS A 3 0.49 -4.76 -14.17
C LYS A 3 -0.33 -5.86 -13.52
N TYR A 4 -0.68 -5.70 -12.25
CA TYR A 4 -1.37 -6.71 -11.47
C TYR A 4 -2.72 -6.18 -11.00
N ILE A 5 -3.70 -7.08 -10.93
CA ILE A 5 -5.07 -6.69 -10.62
C ILE A 5 -5.25 -6.39 -9.15
N ASP A 6 -4.67 -7.21 -8.29
CA ASP A 6 -4.81 -7.05 -6.85
C ASP A 6 -3.65 -7.72 -6.14
N LEU A 7 -3.69 -7.71 -4.81
CA LEU A 7 -2.60 -8.24 -4.02
C LEU A 7 -2.43 -9.74 -4.21
N ASP A 8 -3.53 -10.47 -4.37
CA ASP A 8 -3.42 -11.91 -4.60
C ASP A 8 -2.71 -12.20 -5.92
N ASP A 9 -3.11 -11.47 -6.98
CA ASP A 9 -2.49 -11.62 -8.28
C ASP A 9 -0.99 -11.30 -8.19
N PHE A 10 -0.65 -10.21 -7.52
CA PHE A 10 0.73 -9.80 -7.35
C PHE A 10 1.53 -10.85 -6.58
N SER A 11 0.95 -11.35 -5.48
CA SER A 11 1.65 -12.32 -4.64
C SER A 11 1.93 -13.62 -5.37
N LEU A 12 1.03 -14.01 -6.25
CA LEU A 12 1.18 -15.28 -6.98
C LEU A 12 2.10 -15.14 -8.20
N ASN A 13 2.12 -13.99 -8.82
CA ASN A 13 2.72 -13.88 -10.15
C ASN A 13 3.89 -12.90 -10.29
N ALA A 14 4.10 -12.04 -9.31
CA ALA A 14 5.19 -11.07 -9.40
C ALA A 14 6.53 -11.73 -9.14
N SER A 15 7.58 -11.17 -9.72
CA SER A 15 8.93 -11.64 -9.47
C SER A 15 9.40 -11.17 -8.09
N PRO A 16 10.43 -11.82 -7.53
CA PRO A 16 11.00 -11.33 -6.28
C PRO A 16 11.45 -9.88 -6.34
N ASP A 17 12.02 -9.46 -7.46
CA ASP A 17 12.46 -8.07 -7.62
C ASP A 17 11.28 -7.12 -7.57
N GLU A 18 10.15 -7.52 -8.17
CA GLU A 18 8.96 -6.68 -8.14
C GLU A 18 8.40 -6.58 -6.73
N MET A 19 8.45 -7.67 -5.98
CA MET A 19 7.98 -7.67 -4.60
C MET A 19 8.83 -6.76 -3.72
N VAL A 20 10.14 -6.83 -3.86
CA VAL A 20 11.05 -5.96 -3.13
C VAL A 20 10.80 -4.51 -3.52
N GLY A 21 10.62 -4.27 -4.83
CA GLY A 21 10.38 -2.92 -5.32
C GLY A 21 9.11 -2.31 -4.75
N LEU A 22 8.06 -3.10 -4.63
CA LEU A 22 6.81 -2.60 -4.06
C LEU A 22 7.01 -2.16 -2.61
N LEU A 23 7.61 -3.03 -1.80
CA LEU A 23 7.77 -2.72 -0.38
C LEU A 23 8.70 -1.55 -0.15
N LYS A 24 9.83 -1.50 -0.87
CA LYS A 24 10.74 -0.38 -0.75
C LYS A 24 10.11 0.90 -1.27
N GLY A 25 9.30 0.79 -2.32
CA GLY A 25 8.62 1.94 -2.88
C GLY A 25 7.64 2.57 -1.90
N ILE A 26 6.93 1.76 -1.14
CA ILE A 26 6.03 2.28 -0.12
C ILE A 26 6.79 3.15 0.88
N ASN A 27 7.95 2.67 1.34
CA ASN A 27 8.75 3.44 2.29
C ASN A 27 9.29 4.73 1.66
N ILE A 28 9.71 4.66 0.39
CA ILE A 28 10.22 5.84 -0.30
C ILE A 28 9.15 6.92 -0.39
N VAL A 29 7.93 6.53 -0.74
CA VAL A 29 6.83 7.47 -0.83
C VAL A 29 6.49 8.04 0.54
N ALA A 30 6.47 7.17 1.57
CA ALA A 30 6.18 7.62 2.92
C ALA A 30 7.21 8.66 3.40
N LYS A 31 8.47 8.46 3.05
CA LYS A 31 9.50 9.44 3.40
C LYS A 31 9.32 10.75 2.67
N LYS A 32 8.98 10.68 1.40
CA LYS A 32 8.74 11.91 0.63
C LYS A 32 7.57 12.71 1.19
N LEU A 33 6.54 12.01 1.66
CA LEU A 33 5.39 12.66 2.25
C LEU A 33 5.63 13.02 3.73
N ARG A 34 6.77 12.63 4.29
CA ARG A 34 7.18 12.91 5.66
C ARG A 34 6.21 12.29 6.67
N ILE A 35 5.78 11.08 6.40
CA ILE A 35 4.90 10.34 7.31
C ILE A 35 5.51 9.02 7.78
N SER A 36 6.73 8.71 7.33
CA SER A 36 7.39 7.49 7.79
C SER A 36 7.70 7.58 9.28
N VAL A 37 8.15 6.48 9.85
CA VAL A 37 8.42 6.43 11.28
C VAL A 37 9.47 7.46 11.69
N ASP A 38 10.49 7.66 10.86
CA ASP A 38 11.57 8.57 11.20
C ASP A 38 11.33 10.01 10.73
N THR A 39 10.52 10.24 9.72
CA THR A 39 10.25 11.60 9.25
C THR A 39 8.94 12.15 9.78
N GLY A 40 8.08 11.30 10.27
CA GLY A 40 6.81 11.68 10.86
C GLY A 40 6.60 10.81 12.07
N LYS A 41 5.43 10.27 12.22
CA LYS A 41 5.14 9.40 13.36
C LYS A 41 4.48 8.10 12.92
N GLY A 42 4.67 7.77 11.66
CA GLY A 42 4.10 6.55 11.13
C GLY A 42 2.88 6.81 10.28
N TYR A 43 2.40 5.76 9.65
CA TYR A 43 1.32 5.89 8.70
C TYR A 43 0.58 4.56 8.60
N ARG A 44 -0.56 4.61 7.95
CA ARG A 44 -1.33 3.41 7.66
C ARG A 44 -1.23 3.13 6.18
N ALA A 45 -0.91 1.88 5.84
CA ALA A 45 -0.84 1.45 4.45
C ALA A 45 -1.88 0.37 4.25
N LEU A 46 -2.69 0.48 3.22
CA LEU A 46 -3.69 -0.54 2.97
C LEU A 46 -3.97 -0.66 1.48
N ALA A 47 -4.48 -1.83 1.11
CA ALA A 47 -4.95 -2.09 -0.24
C ALA A 47 -6.33 -2.73 -0.12
N ASN A 48 -7.20 -2.42 -1.07
CA ASN A 48 -8.51 -3.06 -1.14
C ASN A 48 -8.43 -4.15 -2.19
N ILE A 49 -8.88 -5.34 -1.84
CA ILE A 49 -8.73 -6.50 -2.69
C ILE A 49 -10.10 -7.06 -3.06
N SER A 50 -10.41 -6.98 -4.34
CA SER A 50 -11.58 -7.57 -4.94
C SER A 50 -12.88 -7.04 -4.33
N GLU A 51 -13.95 -7.77 -4.51
CA GLU A 51 -15.30 -7.29 -4.20
C GLU A 51 -15.51 -7.03 -2.71
N HIS A 52 -15.18 -8.00 -1.88
CA HIS A 52 -15.39 -7.82 -0.43
C HIS A 52 -14.42 -6.82 0.18
N GLY A 53 -13.31 -6.55 -0.46
CA GLY A 53 -12.37 -5.54 -0.01
C GLY A 53 -12.68 -4.15 -0.52
N GLY A 54 -13.71 -4.02 -1.35
CA GLY A 54 -14.09 -2.72 -1.87
C GLY A 54 -13.17 -2.16 -2.94
N GLN A 55 -12.54 -3.04 -3.70
CA GLN A 55 -11.64 -2.59 -4.76
C GLN A 55 -12.44 -1.98 -5.89
N GLU A 56 -12.16 -0.74 -6.23
CA GLU A 56 -12.87 -0.03 -7.28
C GLU A 56 -12.09 0.11 -8.56
N VAL A 57 -10.77 0.14 -8.44
CA VAL A 57 -9.90 0.28 -9.61
C VAL A 57 -9.30 -1.09 -9.91
N PRO A 58 -9.35 -1.55 -11.18
CA PRO A 58 -8.95 -2.92 -11.51
C PRO A 58 -7.43 -3.11 -11.64
N HIS A 59 -6.67 -2.55 -10.71
CA HIS A 59 -5.26 -2.83 -10.62
C HIS A 59 -4.80 -2.59 -9.18
N LEU A 60 -3.73 -3.25 -8.80
CA LEU A 60 -3.20 -3.16 -7.45
C LEU A 60 -2.71 -1.75 -7.16
N HIS A 61 -3.14 -1.21 -6.03
CA HIS A 61 -2.61 0.05 -5.54
C HIS A 61 -2.75 0.11 -4.04
N PHE A 62 -1.90 0.89 -3.42
CA PHE A 62 -1.92 1.07 -1.98
C PHE A 62 -2.28 2.49 -1.63
N HIS A 63 -3.00 2.65 -0.53
CA HIS A 63 -3.31 3.95 0.04
C HIS A 63 -2.45 4.16 1.26
N LEU A 64 -1.85 5.34 1.37
CA LEU A 64 -1.04 5.70 2.53
C LEU A 64 -1.69 6.86 3.25
N PHE A 65 -1.94 6.70 4.53
CA PHE A 65 -2.55 7.73 5.36
C PHE A 65 -1.64 8.09 6.51
N GLY A 66 -1.38 9.38 6.70
CA GLY A 66 -0.52 9.80 7.79
C GLY A 66 -0.67 11.29 8.02
N GLY A 67 0.28 11.85 8.76
CA GLY A 67 0.26 13.27 9.05
C GLY A 67 -0.46 13.62 10.34
N GLU A 68 -1.31 12.74 10.81
CA GLU A 68 -1.98 12.91 12.09
C GLU A 68 -2.41 11.56 12.58
N LYS A 69 -2.74 11.48 13.85
CA LYS A 69 -3.09 10.21 14.45
C LYS A 69 -4.36 9.66 13.82
N ILE A 70 -4.28 8.41 13.39
CA ILE A 70 -5.39 7.73 12.78
C ILE A 70 -5.98 6.78 13.82
N GLY A 71 -7.29 6.77 13.94
CA GLY A 71 -7.95 5.92 14.91
C GLY A 71 -7.88 4.45 14.53
N LYS A 72 -8.44 3.62 15.38
CA LYS A 72 -8.46 2.19 15.13
C LYS A 72 -9.28 1.88 13.90
N MET A 73 -8.90 0.85 13.21
CA MET A 73 -9.73 0.35 12.13
C MET A 73 -10.91 -0.40 12.73
N VAL A 74 -12.05 -0.19 12.13
CA VAL A 74 -13.27 -0.86 12.56
C VAL A 74 -13.34 -2.19 11.84
N GLU A 75 -13.74 -3.22 12.56
CA GLU A 75 -13.80 -4.54 11.93
C GLU A 75 -15.15 -5.05 11.71
#